data_9f135d2b7f7cd19bdcd490e5b2c59ffd
#
_entry.id   9f135d2b7f7cd19bdcd490e5b2c59ffd
#
_cell.length_a   1.000
_cell.length_b   1.000
_cell.length_c   1.000
_cell.angle_alpha   90.00
_cell.angle_beta   90.00
_cell.angle_gamma   90.00
#
_symmetry.space_group_name_H-M   'P 1'
#
loop_
_entity.id
_entity.type
_entity.pdbx_description
1 polymer ?
#
loop_
_entity_poly.entity_id
_entity_poly.type
_entity_poly.pdbx_seq_one_letter_code
_entity_poly.pdbx_strand_id
1 'polypeptide(L)'
;MKRNILLAALSVALLVAGWLGITGLTLLVALVPLLIISENLSDSRHDWWRMCGYAAATFLVWNALTIWWVWIAAPIGPITAGIVGTFYNLVAFMTYHYTAKRAHRALAYTLLVTLWIATEWAYNSADVMTFPWLLLGHGFSGDIWA
;
A
#
# COMPACT_ATOMS: atom_id res chain seq x y z
N MET A 1 -20.42 -5.76 -2.33
CA MET A 1 -19.82 -5.10 -1.15
C MET A 1 -19.02 -6.09 -0.31
N LYS A 2 -19.59 -7.17 0.25
CA LYS A 2 -18.88 -8.15 1.09
C LYS A 2 -17.58 -8.70 0.45
N ARG A 3 -17.63 -9.08 -0.84
CA ARG A 3 -16.45 -9.59 -1.57
C ARG A 3 -15.28 -8.59 -1.59
N ASN A 4 -15.55 -7.30 -1.83
CA ASN A 4 -14.48 -6.29 -1.88
C ASN A 4 -13.86 -6.04 -0.50
N ILE A 5 -14.66 -6.12 0.59
CA ILE A 5 -14.14 -6.04 1.96
C ILE A 5 -13.22 -7.23 2.25
N LEU A 6 -13.60 -8.45 1.85
CA LEU A 6 -12.75 -9.63 2.01
C LEU A 6 -11.45 -9.52 1.20
N LEU A 7 -11.51 -8.99 -0.02
CA LEU A 7 -10.30 -8.75 -0.84
C LEU A 7 -9.39 -7.69 -0.20
N ALA A 8 -9.94 -6.59 0.33
CA ALA A 8 -9.15 -5.60 1.05
C ALA A 8 -8.50 -6.19 2.30
N ALA A 9 -9.24 -6.97 3.09
CA ALA A 9 -8.70 -7.69 4.24
C ALA A 9 -7.60 -8.69 3.85
N LEU A 10 -7.76 -9.39 2.72
CA LEU A 10 -6.72 -10.29 2.19
C LEU A 10 -5.45 -9.52 1.81
N SER A 11 -5.56 -8.34 1.16
CA SER A 11 -4.40 -7.49 0.91
C SER A 11 -3.69 -7.09 2.19
N VAL A 12 -4.44 -6.68 3.23
CA VAL A 12 -3.85 -6.37 4.55
C VAL A 12 -3.10 -7.58 5.10
N ALA A 13 -3.73 -8.76 5.09
CA ALA A 13 -3.11 -9.97 5.64
C ALA A 13 -1.80 -10.33 4.91
N LEU A 14 -1.78 -10.23 3.57
CA LEU A 14 -0.59 -10.50 2.77
C LEU A 14 0.53 -9.47 3.01
N LEU A 15 0.19 -8.18 3.11
CA LEU A 15 1.14 -7.11 3.42
C LEU A 15 1.74 -7.28 4.82
N VAL A 16 0.90 -7.56 5.82
CA VAL A 16 1.33 -7.78 7.20
C VAL A 16 2.18 -9.04 7.32
N ALA A 17 1.78 -10.15 6.69
CA ALA A 17 2.53 -11.40 6.73
C ALA A 17 3.94 -11.25 6.14
N GLY A 18 4.07 -10.55 5.01
CA GLY A 18 5.38 -10.27 4.40
C GLY A 18 6.23 -9.36 5.28
N TRP A 19 5.63 -8.34 5.86
CA TRP A 19 6.34 -7.39 6.71
C TRP A 19 6.79 -7.98 8.05
N LEU A 20 5.99 -8.84 8.67
CA LEU A 20 6.33 -9.50 9.93
C LEU A 20 7.35 -10.65 9.79
N GLY A 21 7.90 -10.85 8.59
CA GLY A 21 8.97 -11.82 8.35
C GLY A 21 8.49 -13.27 8.25
N ILE A 22 7.19 -13.50 7.96
CA ILE A 22 6.70 -14.85 7.69
C ILE A 22 7.31 -15.33 6.35
N THR A 23 7.18 -14.53 5.31
CA THR A 23 7.92 -14.62 4.02
C THR A 23 7.65 -13.37 3.18
N GLY A 24 8.69 -12.76 2.62
CA GLY A 24 8.58 -11.64 1.70
C GLY A 24 7.82 -11.98 0.40
N LEU A 25 7.73 -13.26 0.05
CA LEU A 25 6.99 -13.71 -1.16
C LEU A 25 5.54 -13.26 -1.16
N THR A 26 4.90 -13.09 0.01
CA THR A 26 3.52 -12.59 0.09
C THR A 26 3.39 -11.17 -0.43
N LEU A 27 4.45 -10.35 -0.34
CA LEU A 27 4.46 -8.96 -0.83
C LEU A 27 4.34 -8.88 -2.35
N LEU A 28 4.86 -9.89 -3.09
CA LEU A 28 4.76 -9.96 -4.55
C LEU A 28 3.31 -10.01 -5.03
N VAL A 29 2.41 -10.56 -4.22
CA VAL A 29 0.98 -10.72 -4.55
C VAL A 29 0.06 -9.89 -3.66
N ALA A 30 0.60 -9.16 -2.70
CA ALA A 30 -0.18 -8.45 -1.68
C ALA A 30 -1.13 -7.39 -2.24
N LEU A 31 -0.78 -6.74 -3.34
CA LEU A 31 -1.64 -5.75 -3.99
C LEU A 31 -2.66 -6.37 -4.97
N VAL A 32 -2.51 -7.65 -5.35
CA VAL A 32 -3.41 -8.30 -6.31
C VAL A 32 -4.88 -8.22 -5.90
N PRO A 33 -5.27 -8.45 -4.63
CA PRO A 33 -6.67 -8.32 -4.25
C PRO A 33 -7.21 -6.89 -4.40
N LEU A 34 -6.40 -5.86 -4.16
CA LEU A 34 -6.78 -4.46 -4.43
C LEU A 34 -6.92 -4.17 -5.93
N LEU A 35 -6.04 -4.74 -6.77
CA LEU A 35 -6.14 -4.64 -8.22
C LEU A 35 -7.45 -5.26 -8.72
N ILE A 36 -7.86 -6.41 -8.18
CA ILE A 36 -9.14 -7.05 -8.47
C ILE A 36 -10.32 -6.15 -8.07
N ILE A 37 -10.26 -5.48 -6.91
CA ILE A 37 -11.29 -4.51 -6.53
C ILE A 37 -11.36 -3.37 -7.55
N SER A 38 -10.21 -2.84 -7.93
CA SER A 38 -10.11 -1.79 -8.94
C SER A 38 -10.76 -2.22 -10.25
N GLU A 39 -10.50 -3.42 -10.73
CA GLU A 39 -11.11 -3.95 -11.98
C GLU A 39 -12.63 -4.10 -11.89
N ASN A 40 -13.16 -4.50 -10.74
CA ASN A 40 -14.60 -4.70 -10.50
C ASN A 40 -15.40 -3.40 -10.35
N LEU A 41 -14.74 -2.27 -10.10
CA LEU A 41 -15.38 -0.96 -9.99
C LEU A 41 -15.43 -0.26 -11.35
N SER A 42 -16.44 0.58 -11.56
CA SER A 42 -16.61 1.37 -12.78
C SER A 42 -15.82 2.67 -12.74
N ASP A 43 -15.74 3.37 -13.90
CA ASP A 43 -15.17 4.73 -13.97
C ASP A 43 -16.21 5.79 -13.57
N SER A 44 -16.91 5.58 -12.48
CA SER A 44 -17.84 6.55 -11.90
C SER A 44 -17.22 7.28 -10.73
N ARG A 45 -17.66 8.52 -10.49
CA ARG A 45 -17.22 9.29 -9.31
C ARG A 45 -17.50 8.56 -7.99
N HIS A 46 -18.61 7.83 -7.93
CA HIS A 46 -18.97 7.03 -6.75
C HIS A 46 -17.99 5.89 -6.52
N ASP A 47 -17.67 5.12 -7.56
CA ASP A 47 -16.75 3.98 -7.46
C ASP A 47 -15.30 4.44 -7.26
N TRP A 48 -14.93 5.62 -7.75
CA TRP A 48 -13.64 6.24 -7.45
C TRP A 48 -13.46 6.46 -5.93
N TRP A 49 -14.46 7.06 -5.27
CA TRP A 49 -14.41 7.25 -3.82
C TRP A 49 -14.45 5.93 -3.04
N ARG A 50 -15.17 4.93 -3.55
CA ARG A 50 -15.17 3.58 -2.96
C ARG A 50 -13.78 2.94 -3.06
N MET A 51 -13.10 3.05 -4.22
CA MET A 51 -11.74 2.54 -4.38
C MET A 51 -10.79 3.26 -3.43
N CYS A 52 -10.87 4.58 -3.37
CA CYS A 52 -10.09 5.37 -2.43
C CYS A 52 -10.29 4.89 -0.97
N GLY A 53 -11.53 4.64 -0.57
CA GLY A 53 -11.85 4.10 0.75
C GLY A 53 -11.26 2.70 1.01
N TYR A 54 -11.35 1.77 0.05
CA TYR A 54 -10.74 0.44 0.18
C TYR A 54 -9.20 0.52 0.27
N ALA A 55 -8.58 1.30 -0.60
CA ALA A 55 -7.13 1.47 -0.60
C ALA A 55 -6.63 2.16 0.68
N ALA A 56 -7.30 3.26 1.09
CA ALA A 56 -6.98 3.97 2.32
C ALA A 56 -7.08 3.07 3.55
N ALA A 57 -8.18 2.32 3.68
CA ALA A 57 -8.37 1.39 4.79
C ALA A 57 -7.29 0.30 4.79
N THR A 58 -6.96 -0.27 3.62
CA THR A 58 -5.92 -1.29 3.50
C THR A 58 -4.57 -0.77 3.95
N PHE A 59 -4.12 0.37 3.41
CA PHE A 59 -2.81 0.91 3.75
C PHE A 59 -2.73 1.43 5.17
N LEU A 60 -3.80 2.05 5.69
CA LEU A 60 -3.84 2.52 7.07
C LEU A 60 -3.77 1.36 8.06
N VAL A 61 -4.54 0.29 7.84
CA VAL A 61 -4.53 -0.89 8.71
C VAL A 61 -3.19 -1.62 8.62
N TRP A 62 -2.63 -1.78 7.40
CA TRP A 62 -1.29 -2.33 7.22
C TRP A 62 -0.25 -1.53 8.01
N ASN A 63 -0.18 -0.22 7.83
CA ASN A 63 0.75 0.64 8.56
C ASN A 63 0.55 0.51 10.08
N ALA A 64 -0.68 0.59 10.57
CA ALA A 64 -0.97 0.48 12.00
C ALA A 64 -0.49 -0.86 12.59
N LEU A 65 -0.65 -1.97 11.86
CA LEU A 65 -0.25 -3.30 12.32
C LEU A 65 1.26 -3.55 12.22
N THR A 66 1.97 -2.83 11.36
CA THR A 66 3.41 -3.03 11.15
C THR A 66 4.29 -2.09 11.97
N ILE A 67 3.84 -0.87 12.27
CA ILE A 67 4.64 0.14 12.97
C ILE A 67 4.18 0.41 14.41
N TRP A 68 3.27 -0.38 14.97
CA TRP A 68 2.74 -0.20 16.32
C TRP A 68 3.86 -0.13 17.39
N TRP A 69 4.95 -0.87 17.20
CA TRP A 69 6.09 -0.92 18.13
C TRP A 69 6.81 0.44 18.29
N VAL A 70 6.71 1.32 17.29
CA VAL A 70 7.29 2.68 17.35
C VAL A 70 6.63 3.51 18.43
N TRP A 71 5.41 3.16 18.85
CA TRP A 71 4.72 3.82 19.97
C TRP A 71 5.53 3.81 21.26
N ILE A 72 6.35 2.78 21.47
CA ILE A 72 7.20 2.63 22.65
C ILE A 72 8.30 3.70 22.67
N ALA A 73 8.83 4.06 21.51
CA ALA A 73 9.91 5.03 21.38
C ALA A 73 9.41 6.47 21.19
N ALA A 74 8.30 6.65 20.46
CA ALA A 74 7.73 7.96 20.13
C ALA A 74 6.20 7.85 19.95
N PRO A 75 5.40 8.20 20.95
CA PRO A 75 3.93 7.95 20.91
C PRO A 75 3.18 8.60 19.73
N ILE A 76 3.66 9.73 19.20
CA ILE A 76 3.05 10.41 18.04
C ILE A 76 3.60 9.84 16.70
N GLY A 77 4.79 9.24 16.74
CA GLY A 77 5.49 8.74 15.56
C GLY A 77 4.66 7.80 14.66
N PRO A 78 4.03 6.74 15.19
CA PRO A 78 3.23 5.81 14.38
C PRO A 78 2.02 6.47 13.72
N ILE A 79 1.41 7.46 14.37
CA ILE A 79 0.25 8.15 13.82
C ILE A 79 0.67 8.98 12.60
N THR A 80 1.71 9.78 12.74
CA THR A 80 2.21 10.61 11.63
C THR A 80 2.77 9.76 10.51
N ALA A 81 3.63 8.79 10.81
CA ALA A 81 4.21 7.88 9.83
C ALA A 81 3.13 7.06 9.09
N GLY A 82 2.12 6.54 9.82
CA GLY A 82 1.03 5.79 9.24
C GLY A 82 0.15 6.62 8.31
N ILE A 83 -0.18 7.87 8.67
CA ILE A 83 -0.97 8.78 7.83
C ILE A 83 -0.16 9.18 6.58
N VAL A 84 1.09 9.60 6.74
CA VAL A 84 1.94 10.03 5.63
C VAL A 84 2.24 8.86 4.70
N GLY A 85 2.62 7.69 5.22
CA GLY A 85 2.83 6.49 4.42
C GLY A 85 1.58 6.06 3.66
N THR A 86 0.40 6.11 4.31
CA THR A 86 -0.87 5.84 3.63
C THR A 86 -1.14 6.81 2.50
N PHE A 87 -0.85 8.09 2.67
CA PHE A 87 -1.00 9.10 1.62
C PHE A 87 -0.13 8.80 0.39
N TYR A 88 1.14 8.48 0.58
CA TYR A 88 2.05 8.12 -0.51
C TYR A 88 1.58 6.86 -1.26
N ASN A 89 1.19 5.82 -0.54
CA ASN A 89 0.66 4.59 -1.13
C ASN A 89 -0.65 4.84 -1.90
N LEU A 90 -1.52 5.72 -1.38
CA LEU A 90 -2.73 6.14 -2.07
C LEU A 90 -2.43 6.87 -3.38
N VAL A 91 -1.46 7.78 -3.41
CA VAL A 91 -1.09 8.50 -4.63
C VAL A 91 -0.70 7.51 -5.73
N ALA A 92 0.17 6.55 -5.43
CA ALA A 92 0.60 5.54 -6.39
C ALA A 92 -0.59 4.67 -6.86
N PHE A 93 -1.39 4.16 -5.92
CA PHE A 93 -2.47 3.23 -6.24
C PHE A 93 -3.66 3.90 -6.94
N MET A 94 -4.05 5.12 -6.53
CA MET A 94 -5.14 5.85 -7.18
C MET A 94 -4.77 6.36 -8.57
N THR A 95 -3.49 6.66 -8.81
CA THR A 95 -3.00 6.94 -10.16
C THR A 95 -3.12 5.71 -11.06
N TYR A 96 -2.75 4.52 -10.53
CA TYR A 96 -3.03 3.26 -11.23
C TYR A 96 -4.51 3.11 -11.55
N HIS A 97 -5.39 3.23 -10.55
CA HIS A 97 -6.84 3.06 -10.74
C HIS A 97 -7.39 4.01 -11.80
N TYR A 98 -7.01 5.28 -11.74
CA TYR A 98 -7.41 6.29 -12.72
C TYR A 98 -6.96 5.94 -14.14
N THR A 99 -5.69 5.56 -14.30
CA THR A 99 -5.10 5.25 -15.60
C THR A 99 -5.64 3.94 -16.17
N ALA A 100 -5.85 2.92 -15.33
CA ALA A 100 -6.39 1.63 -15.75
C ALA A 100 -7.81 1.72 -16.33
N LYS A 101 -8.58 2.77 -15.96
CA LYS A 101 -9.93 3.02 -16.49
C LYS A 101 -9.93 3.83 -17.80
N ARG A 102 -8.86 4.54 -18.12
CA ARG A 102 -8.85 5.53 -19.21
C ARG A 102 -7.77 5.30 -20.24
N ALA A 103 -6.77 4.47 -19.94
CA ALA A 103 -5.63 4.23 -20.80
C ALA A 103 -5.31 2.73 -20.89
N HIS A 104 -4.23 2.41 -21.59
CA HIS A 104 -3.79 1.03 -21.76
C HIS A 104 -3.30 0.42 -20.45
N ARG A 105 -3.67 -0.84 -20.16
CA ARG A 105 -3.31 -1.54 -18.92
C ARG A 105 -1.82 -1.57 -18.63
N ALA A 106 -0.98 -1.75 -19.65
CA ALA A 106 0.46 -1.75 -19.48
C ALA A 106 0.97 -0.42 -18.89
N LEU A 107 0.44 0.73 -19.37
CA LEU A 107 0.77 2.04 -18.83
C LEU A 107 0.35 2.16 -17.36
N ALA A 108 -0.83 1.67 -17.00
CA ALA A 108 -1.30 1.71 -15.62
C ALA A 108 -0.39 0.92 -14.68
N TYR A 109 0.03 -0.29 -15.05
CA TYR A 109 0.97 -1.08 -14.25
C TYR A 109 2.36 -0.44 -14.18
N THR A 110 2.86 0.11 -15.30
CA THR A 110 4.13 0.84 -15.30
C THR A 110 4.08 2.02 -14.33
N LEU A 111 3.00 2.80 -14.36
CA LEU A 111 2.82 3.92 -13.43
C LEU A 111 2.69 3.45 -11.98
N LEU A 112 2.00 2.34 -11.71
CA LEU A 112 1.93 1.79 -10.36
C LEU A 112 3.32 1.51 -9.81
N VAL A 113 4.13 0.76 -10.56
CA VAL A 113 5.49 0.38 -10.13
C VAL A 113 6.39 1.60 -9.99
N THR A 114 6.41 2.47 -11.01
CA THR A 114 7.28 3.64 -11.03
C THR A 114 6.92 4.62 -9.90
N LEU A 115 5.64 4.90 -9.72
CA LEU A 115 5.19 5.81 -8.65
C LEU A 115 5.36 5.19 -7.27
N TRP A 116 5.18 3.87 -7.13
CA TRP A 116 5.45 3.21 -5.86
C TRP A 116 6.92 3.41 -5.44
N ILE A 117 7.85 3.12 -6.33
CA ILE A 117 9.29 3.33 -6.08
C ILE A 117 9.59 4.81 -5.83
N ALA A 118 9.01 5.72 -6.63
CA ALA A 118 9.23 7.15 -6.48
C ALA A 118 8.69 7.69 -5.15
N THR A 119 7.52 7.23 -4.72
CA THR A 119 6.93 7.64 -3.43
C THR A 119 7.69 7.06 -2.25
N GLU A 120 8.16 5.82 -2.32
CA GLU A 120 9.05 5.24 -1.30
C GLU A 120 10.37 6.02 -1.22
N TRP A 121 10.97 6.35 -2.36
CA TRP A 121 12.18 7.16 -2.40
C TRP A 121 11.95 8.56 -1.82
N ALA A 122 10.88 9.24 -2.23
CA ALA A 122 10.53 10.56 -1.72
C ALA A 122 10.29 10.54 -0.20
N TYR A 123 9.59 9.54 0.30
CA TYR A 123 9.31 9.37 1.72
C TYR A 123 10.58 9.10 2.53
N ASN A 124 11.51 8.33 1.96
CA ASN A 124 12.78 8.02 2.61
C ASN A 124 13.81 9.16 2.53
N SER A 125 13.67 10.08 1.56
CA SER A 125 14.59 11.20 1.33
C SER A 125 14.11 12.51 1.95
N ALA A 126 12.94 12.54 2.58
CA ALA A 126 12.40 13.74 3.22
C ALA A 126 13.21 14.09 4.48
N ASP A 127 13.66 15.34 4.60
CA ASP A 127 14.42 15.79 5.78
C ASP A 127 13.57 15.81 7.07
N VAL A 128 12.26 15.98 6.91
CA VAL A 128 11.29 16.03 8.00
C VAL A 128 10.28 14.89 7.80
N MET A 129 10.03 14.11 8.84
CA MET A 129 9.12 12.96 8.83
C MET A 129 9.61 11.75 8.00
N THR A 130 10.90 11.57 7.84
CA THR A 130 11.47 10.36 7.24
C THR A 130 11.17 9.15 8.13
N PHE A 131 10.57 8.11 7.54
CA PHE A 131 10.34 6.85 8.24
C PHE A 131 10.70 5.67 7.31
N PRO A 132 11.96 5.29 7.24
CA PRO A 132 12.47 4.32 6.25
C PRO A 132 11.95 2.90 6.45
N TRP A 133 11.32 2.60 7.58
CA TRP A 133 10.86 1.27 7.95
C TRP A 133 9.63 0.76 7.18
N LEU A 134 8.93 1.62 6.41
CA LEU A 134 7.72 1.26 5.66
C LEU A 134 7.97 0.93 4.18
N LEU A 135 9.22 0.71 3.77
CA LEU A 135 9.55 0.30 2.41
C LEU A 135 9.19 -1.18 2.20
N LEU A 136 8.52 -1.52 1.10
CA LEU A 136 8.20 -2.92 0.79
C LEU A 136 9.43 -3.82 0.74
N GLY A 137 10.56 -3.30 0.27
CA GLY A 137 11.84 -4.02 0.21
C GLY A 137 12.31 -4.54 1.56
N HIS A 138 12.00 -3.88 2.66
CA HIS A 138 12.38 -4.36 3.99
C HIS A 138 11.68 -5.66 4.40
N GLY A 139 10.51 -5.97 3.85
CA GLY A 139 9.83 -7.23 4.12
C GLY A 139 10.59 -8.47 3.61
N PHE A 140 11.58 -8.27 2.73
CA PHE A 140 12.44 -9.36 2.23
C PHE A 140 13.71 -9.57 3.06
N SER A 141 14.00 -8.68 4.01
CA SER A 141 15.27 -8.72 4.76
C SER A 141 15.48 -9.96 5.62
N GLY A 142 14.42 -10.72 5.92
CA GLY A 142 14.47 -11.99 6.65
C GLY A 142 14.56 -13.23 5.77
N ASP A 143 14.44 -13.10 4.46
CA ASP A 143 14.45 -14.24 3.55
C ASP A 143 15.87 -14.61 3.15
N ILE A 144 16.20 -15.90 3.21
CA ILE A 144 17.57 -16.44 2.93
C ILE A 144 18.02 -16.22 1.48
N TRP A 145 17.10 -15.87 0.60
CA TRP A 145 17.38 -15.66 -0.83
C TRP A 145 17.38 -14.18 -1.25
N ALA A 146 17.20 -13.25 -0.29
CA ALA A 146 17.15 -11.80 -0.53
C ALA A 146 18.55 -11.15 -0.54
#